data_e00ecb2fcc18ae7c93268a01e6b9801f
#
_entry.id   e00ecb2fcc18ae7c93268a01e6b9801f
#
_cell.length_a   1.000
_cell.length_b   1.000
_cell.length_c   1.000
_cell.angle_alpha   90.00
_cell.angle_beta   90.00
_cell.angle_gamma   90.00
#
_symmetry.space_group_name_H-M   'P 1'
#
loop_
_entity.id
_entity.type
_entity.pdbx_description
1 polymer ?
#
loop_
_entity_poly.entity_id
_entity_poly.type
_entity_poly.pdbx_seq_one_letter_code
_entity_poly.pdbx_strand_id
1 'polypeptide(L)'
;MKKIPILFLGLLGGLAACTRIPPAIAPDKKIEARIEELLRKMTLEEKIGQMCQLTAGVLIDESDPQHPELSEALLDTVIGRYKVGSILNIPFGVGQPREVWIRFINRIQQRSLDELGIPCIYGVDQIHGASYTQGATLFPQGINMGASFNRGLMRRCSEISAYETRACAIPWTFAPVMDLGRDPRWPRMWESYGEDTYVNSQMAVASVLGFQGEDSNRVDDRHVAACIKHFMAYGVPVSGKDRTPSSVTRNVLREKYFAPFMECIRAGALSLMVNSASNGGMPFHADRELLTGWIKEELDWDGLIVTDWNDIYNLCERDHIAASRKDAVRIAVNAGIDMSMVPSSWDFCIYLRELVEEGQVSMERIDDAVSRVLRLKFRLGLFEKPFWDTGDFPEFASDEYAAVALQAAVESEILLKNEDGLLPLERSARILLTGPNANSMRCLNGGWSYSWQGDRCHY
;
A
#
# COMPACT_ATOMS: atom_id res chain seq x y z
N MET A 1 -47.87 -62.66 -22.46
CA MET A 1 -47.71 -61.39 -21.71
C MET A 1 -46.47 -61.55 -20.84
N LYS A 2 -45.33 -60.93 -21.27
CA LYS A 2 -44.07 -60.98 -20.55
C LYS A 2 -43.95 -59.70 -19.73
N LYS A 3 -43.76 -59.82 -18.40
CA LYS A 3 -43.54 -58.71 -17.48
C LYS A 3 -42.06 -58.28 -17.57
N ILE A 4 -41.83 -56.99 -17.84
CA ILE A 4 -40.53 -56.36 -17.81
C ILE A 4 -40.34 -55.75 -16.40
N PRO A 5 -39.24 -56.04 -15.69
CA PRO A 5 -38.96 -55.35 -14.43
C PRO A 5 -38.38 -53.97 -14.66
N ILE A 6 -38.98 -52.95 -14.03
CA ILE A 6 -38.48 -51.60 -14.00
C ILE A 6 -37.33 -51.55 -12.97
N LEU A 7 -36.12 -51.28 -13.47
CA LEU A 7 -34.94 -51.07 -12.65
C LEU A 7 -34.93 -49.57 -12.18
N PHE A 8 -35.13 -49.37 -10.89
CA PHE A 8 -34.93 -48.07 -10.27
C PHE A 8 -33.41 -47.79 -10.18
N LEU A 9 -32.89 -46.92 -11.04
CA LEU A 9 -31.57 -46.34 -10.84
C LEU A 9 -31.70 -45.20 -9.83
N GLY A 10 -31.17 -45.44 -8.62
CA GLY A 10 -31.01 -44.40 -7.61
C GLY A 10 -29.98 -43.39 -8.09
N LEU A 11 -30.40 -42.15 -8.37
CA LEU A 11 -29.51 -41.01 -8.48
C LEU A 11 -28.92 -40.71 -7.08
N LEU A 12 -27.69 -41.13 -6.85
CA LEU A 12 -26.85 -40.58 -5.81
C LEU A 12 -26.59 -39.14 -6.12
N GLY A 13 -27.21 -38.22 -5.37
CA GLY A 13 -26.93 -36.80 -5.42
C GLY A 13 -25.46 -36.54 -5.10
N GLY A 14 -24.68 -36.19 -6.11
CA GLY A 14 -23.36 -35.65 -5.93
C GLY A 14 -23.48 -34.34 -5.12
N LEU A 15 -23.06 -34.37 -3.88
CA LEU A 15 -22.72 -33.17 -3.12
C LEU A 15 -21.72 -32.40 -3.98
N ALA A 16 -22.17 -31.30 -4.58
CA ALA A 16 -21.28 -30.33 -5.18
C ALA A 16 -20.36 -29.85 -4.04
N ALA A 17 -19.18 -30.43 -3.93
CA ALA A 17 -18.11 -29.85 -3.17
C ALA A 17 -17.88 -28.46 -3.77
N CYS A 18 -18.28 -27.41 -3.08
CA CYS A 18 -17.79 -26.09 -3.35
C CYS A 18 -16.27 -26.22 -3.32
N THR A 19 -15.64 -26.26 -4.47
CA THR A 19 -14.18 -26.22 -4.59
C THR A 19 -13.76 -24.89 -4.01
N ARG A 20 -13.25 -24.91 -2.79
CA ARG A 20 -12.67 -23.73 -2.15
C ARG A 20 -11.60 -23.17 -3.09
N ILE A 21 -11.67 -21.90 -3.43
CA ILE A 21 -10.61 -21.25 -4.21
C ILE A 21 -9.33 -21.42 -3.40
N PRO A 22 -8.24 -21.97 -3.96
CA PRO A 22 -7.01 -22.11 -3.20
C PRO A 22 -6.50 -20.71 -2.80
N PRO A 23 -5.89 -20.56 -1.61
CA PRO A 23 -5.34 -19.30 -1.17
C PRO A 23 -4.32 -18.81 -2.20
N ALA A 24 -4.31 -17.48 -2.44
CA ALA A 24 -3.38 -16.85 -3.38
C ALA A 24 -1.91 -17.10 -2.98
N ILE A 25 -1.65 -17.18 -1.67
CA ILE A 25 -0.34 -17.50 -1.10
C ILE A 25 -0.53 -18.73 -0.21
N ALA A 26 0.17 -19.81 -0.54
CA ALA A 26 0.13 -21.03 0.29
C ALA A 26 0.76 -20.72 1.66
N PRO A 27 0.10 -21.06 2.80
CA PRO A 27 0.65 -20.78 4.12
C PRO A 27 2.00 -21.48 4.37
N ASP A 28 2.98 -20.74 4.85
CA ASP A 28 4.25 -21.31 5.33
C ASP A 28 4.09 -21.77 6.79
N LYS A 29 4.14 -23.09 7.01
CA LYS A 29 3.95 -23.70 8.34
C LYS A 29 4.95 -23.20 9.39
N LYS A 30 6.18 -22.80 8.97
CA LYS A 30 7.20 -22.31 9.89
C LYS A 30 6.87 -20.89 10.33
N ILE A 31 6.42 -20.05 9.39
CA ILE A 31 5.96 -18.68 9.69
C ILE A 31 4.75 -18.76 10.62
N GLU A 32 3.74 -19.59 10.30
CA GLU A 32 2.52 -19.69 11.13
C GLU A 32 2.84 -20.17 12.55
N ALA A 33 3.70 -21.15 12.73
CA ALA A 33 4.11 -21.62 14.06
C ALA A 33 4.83 -20.52 14.87
N ARG A 34 5.66 -19.68 14.23
CA ARG A 34 6.32 -18.54 14.90
C ARG A 34 5.30 -17.45 15.29
N ILE A 35 4.31 -17.19 14.44
CA ILE A 35 3.22 -16.26 14.73
C ILE A 35 2.41 -16.73 15.95
N GLU A 36 1.99 -17.99 15.96
CA GLU A 36 1.26 -18.58 17.09
C GLU A 36 2.06 -18.51 18.41
N GLU A 37 3.37 -18.74 18.34
CA GLU A 37 4.24 -18.61 19.51
C GLU A 37 4.31 -17.17 20.02
N LEU A 38 4.45 -16.19 19.14
CA LEU A 38 4.46 -14.76 19.51
C LEU A 38 3.12 -14.33 20.10
N LEU A 39 2.00 -14.65 19.44
CA LEU A 39 0.66 -14.28 19.88
C LEU A 39 0.35 -14.79 21.31
N ARG A 40 0.86 -15.98 21.68
CA ARG A 40 0.69 -16.54 23.03
C ARG A 40 1.50 -15.79 24.09
N LYS A 41 2.60 -15.14 23.71
CA LYS A 41 3.49 -14.41 24.63
C LYS A 41 3.15 -12.94 24.76
N MET A 42 2.56 -12.36 23.72
CA MET A 42 2.24 -10.94 23.67
C MET A 42 1.11 -10.55 24.60
N THR A 43 1.30 -9.45 25.32
CA THR A 43 0.24 -8.77 26.06
C THR A 43 -0.76 -8.11 25.11
N LEU A 44 -1.92 -7.67 25.64
CA LEU A 44 -2.92 -6.93 24.86
C LEU A 44 -2.33 -5.63 24.29
N GLU A 45 -1.57 -4.89 25.09
CA GLU A 45 -0.94 -3.63 24.68
C GLU A 45 0.07 -3.85 23.54
N GLU A 46 0.88 -4.90 23.60
CA GLU A 46 1.82 -5.26 22.55
C GLU A 46 1.08 -5.64 21.24
N LYS A 47 0.00 -6.40 21.33
CA LYS A 47 -0.86 -6.74 20.20
C LYS A 47 -1.46 -5.50 19.55
N ILE A 48 -2.06 -4.63 20.35
CA ILE A 48 -2.68 -3.38 19.89
C ILE A 48 -1.63 -2.46 19.26
N GLY A 49 -0.45 -2.35 19.84
CA GLY A 49 0.66 -1.57 19.28
C GLY A 49 1.05 -2.02 17.88
N GLN A 50 1.03 -3.34 17.59
CA GLN A 50 1.28 -3.86 16.24
C GLN A 50 0.23 -3.42 15.22
N MET A 51 -0.99 -3.14 15.64
CA MET A 51 -2.08 -2.64 14.80
C MET A 51 -2.05 -1.12 14.58
N CYS A 52 -1.09 -0.41 15.18
CA CYS A 52 -0.96 1.05 15.09
C CYS A 52 0.19 1.45 14.18
N GLN A 53 -0.09 2.38 13.24
CA GLN A 53 0.90 2.98 12.37
C GLN A 53 0.87 4.50 12.54
N LEU A 54 2.03 5.10 12.85
CA LEU A 54 2.20 6.54 13.05
C LEU A 54 3.17 7.12 12.03
N THR A 55 3.01 8.43 11.72
CA THR A 55 3.98 9.13 10.85
C THR A 55 5.31 9.34 11.56
N ALA A 56 6.39 9.36 10.80
CA ALA A 56 7.73 9.69 11.29
C ALA A 56 7.77 11.04 12.05
N GLY A 57 6.91 11.98 11.66
CA GLY A 57 6.81 13.28 12.30
C GLY A 57 6.52 13.24 13.81
N VAL A 58 5.83 12.20 14.30
CA VAL A 58 5.57 12.06 15.76
C VAL A 58 6.83 11.68 16.57
N LEU A 59 7.92 11.34 15.88
CA LEU A 59 9.20 10.98 16.50
C LEU A 59 10.22 12.11 16.45
N ILE A 60 9.88 13.26 15.86
CA ILE A 60 10.81 14.36 15.61
C ILE A 60 10.70 15.41 16.70
N ASP A 61 11.85 15.80 17.22
CA ASP A 61 11.97 16.99 18.05
C ASP A 61 12.05 18.24 17.16
N GLU A 62 11.03 19.05 17.23
CA GLU A 62 10.93 20.32 16.49
C GLU A 62 11.32 21.54 17.33
N SER A 63 11.97 21.34 18.49
CA SER A 63 12.43 22.44 19.36
C SER A 63 13.45 23.34 18.68
N ASP A 64 14.26 22.78 17.75
CA ASP A 64 15.06 23.51 16.78
C ASP A 64 14.59 23.20 15.35
N PRO A 65 13.69 24.00 14.76
CA PRO A 65 13.17 23.75 13.42
C PRO A 65 14.23 23.79 12.31
N GLN A 66 15.43 24.35 12.57
CA GLN A 66 16.53 24.37 11.59
C GLN A 66 17.33 23.06 11.61
N HIS A 67 17.31 22.34 12.72
CA HIS A 67 18.01 21.07 12.88
C HIS A 67 17.09 20.03 13.56
N PRO A 68 16.02 19.60 12.89
CA PRO A 68 15.10 18.61 13.46
C PRO A 68 15.83 17.27 13.62
N GLU A 69 15.66 16.65 14.79
CA GLU A 69 16.27 15.37 15.14
C GLU A 69 15.25 14.36 15.63
N LEU A 70 15.61 13.08 15.58
CA LEU A 70 14.81 12.02 16.21
C LEU A 70 14.88 12.17 17.74
N SER A 71 13.73 12.28 18.37
CA SER A 71 13.60 12.44 19.83
C SER A 71 13.57 11.09 20.54
N GLU A 72 14.54 10.84 21.42
CA GLU A 72 14.57 9.63 22.25
C GLU A 72 13.34 9.55 23.19
N ALA A 73 12.88 10.68 23.74
CA ALA A 73 11.70 10.73 24.60
C ALA A 73 10.39 10.39 23.86
N LEU A 74 10.25 10.84 22.59
CA LEU A 74 9.11 10.49 21.76
C LEU A 74 9.21 9.02 21.30
N LEU A 75 10.42 8.54 21.01
CA LEU A 75 10.66 7.14 20.67
C LEU A 75 10.32 6.23 21.88
N ASP A 76 10.68 6.60 23.10
CA ASP A 76 10.27 5.92 24.32
C ASP A 76 8.75 5.90 24.50
N THR A 77 8.09 7.00 24.17
CA THR A 77 6.63 7.07 24.24
C THR A 77 5.98 6.16 23.20
N VAL A 78 6.37 6.30 21.95
CA VAL A 78 5.73 5.61 20.81
C VAL A 78 6.03 4.11 20.84
N ILE A 79 7.30 3.73 20.92
CA ILE A 79 7.72 2.31 20.88
C ILE A 79 7.73 1.72 22.31
N GLY A 80 8.31 2.42 23.26
CA GLY A 80 8.45 1.91 24.64
C GLY A 80 7.12 1.79 25.37
N ARG A 81 6.26 2.80 25.35
CA ARG A 81 4.99 2.79 26.07
C ARG A 81 3.83 2.21 25.26
N TYR A 82 3.61 2.69 24.02
CA TYR A 82 2.46 2.29 23.21
C TYR A 82 2.74 1.11 22.29
N LYS A 83 3.98 0.58 22.25
CA LYS A 83 4.36 -0.64 21.52
C LYS A 83 4.07 -0.57 20.02
N VAL A 84 4.10 0.66 19.45
CA VAL A 84 3.73 0.89 18.05
C VAL A 84 4.61 0.08 17.11
N GLY A 85 3.98 -0.76 16.30
CA GLY A 85 4.64 -1.74 15.44
C GLY A 85 4.92 -1.27 14.02
N SER A 86 4.47 -0.06 13.65
CA SER A 86 4.66 0.48 12.30
C SER A 86 4.84 1.99 12.30
N ILE A 87 5.80 2.46 11.49
CA ILE A 87 6.03 3.88 11.22
C ILE A 87 5.93 4.11 9.70
N LEU A 88 5.51 5.30 9.30
CA LEU A 88 5.39 5.66 7.89
C LEU A 88 5.91 7.05 7.58
N ASN A 89 6.03 7.32 6.27
CA ASN A 89 6.28 8.63 5.69
C ASN A 89 7.74 9.10 5.79
N ILE A 90 8.01 10.33 5.39
CA ILE A 90 9.34 10.88 5.19
C ILE A 90 9.84 11.46 6.52
N PRO A 91 11.05 11.11 7.00
CA PRO A 91 11.70 11.85 8.06
C PRO A 91 11.86 13.32 7.66
N PHE A 92 11.56 14.24 8.59
CA PHE A 92 11.72 15.68 8.38
C PHE A 92 10.88 16.30 7.24
N GLY A 93 9.87 15.56 6.72
CA GLY A 93 8.86 16.08 5.79
C GLY A 93 9.32 16.33 4.35
N VAL A 94 10.54 15.95 3.98
CA VAL A 94 11.10 16.05 2.63
C VAL A 94 12.04 14.90 2.34
N GLY A 95 12.19 14.52 1.06
CA GLY A 95 13.08 13.45 0.62
C GLY A 95 14.50 13.56 1.16
N GLN A 96 15.01 12.47 1.71
CA GLN A 96 16.27 12.40 2.43
C GLN A 96 17.34 11.61 1.66
N PRO A 97 18.63 11.88 1.89
CA PRO A 97 19.70 10.97 1.46
C PRO A 97 19.54 9.57 2.09
N ARG A 98 20.03 8.55 1.39
CA ARG A 98 19.96 7.15 1.82
C ARG A 98 20.51 6.90 3.22
N GLU A 99 21.62 7.56 3.57
CA GLU A 99 22.26 7.45 4.88
C GLU A 99 21.39 7.95 6.03
N VAL A 100 20.58 8.99 5.76
CA VAL A 100 19.64 9.54 6.74
C VAL A 100 18.50 8.55 6.97
N TRP A 101 17.96 7.96 5.90
CA TRP A 101 16.94 6.92 5.99
C TRP A 101 17.41 5.73 6.83
N ILE A 102 18.56 5.17 6.49
CA ILE A 102 19.12 4.00 7.17
C ILE A 102 19.35 4.28 8.66
N ARG A 103 19.97 5.42 9.00
CA ARG A 103 20.21 5.81 10.39
C ARG A 103 18.90 5.95 11.17
N PHE A 104 17.92 6.63 10.59
CA PHE A 104 16.62 6.87 11.21
C PHE A 104 15.88 5.55 11.47
N ILE A 105 15.78 4.69 10.45
CA ILE A 105 15.06 3.41 10.55
C ILE A 105 15.81 2.44 11.48
N ASN A 106 17.14 2.33 11.38
CA ASN A 106 17.91 1.47 12.27
C ASN A 106 17.75 1.87 13.74
N ARG A 107 17.63 3.17 14.06
CA ARG A 107 17.39 3.61 15.44
C ARG A 107 16.01 3.17 15.96
N ILE A 108 14.97 3.26 15.13
CA ILE A 108 13.62 2.75 15.42
C ILE A 108 13.67 1.23 15.63
N GLN A 109 14.34 0.50 14.73
CA GLN A 109 14.50 -0.95 14.84
C GLN A 109 15.19 -1.37 16.13
N GLN A 110 16.29 -0.70 16.49
CA GLN A 110 17.01 -1.00 17.74
C GLN A 110 16.06 -0.86 18.93
N ARG A 111 15.31 0.25 19.02
CA ARG A 111 14.37 0.47 20.12
C ARG A 111 13.24 -0.57 20.14
N SER A 112 12.70 -0.94 18.98
CA SER A 112 11.63 -1.93 18.87
C SER A 112 12.10 -3.33 19.30
N LEU A 113 13.29 -3.72 18.89
CA LEU A 113 13.86 -5.01 19.27
C LEU A 113 14.24 -5.08 20.75
N ASP A 114 14.83 -4.03 21.31
CA ASP A 114 15.18 -3.95 22.73
C ASP A 114 13.93 -4.04 23.63
N GLU A 115 12.82 -3.45 23.19
CA GLU A 115 11.57 -3.40 23.95
C GLU A 115 10.68 -4.64 23.78
N LEU A 116 10.55 -5.11 22.55
CA LEU A 116 9.54 -6.10 22.17
C LEU A 116 10.13 -7.41 21.62
N GLY A 117 11.39 -7.40 21.17
CA GLY A 117 11.92 -8.49 20.34
C GLY A 117 11.21 -8.63 18.97
N ILE A 118 10.37 -7.67 18.60
CA ILE A 118 9.61 -7.62 17.35
C ILE A 118 10.07 -6.40 16.55
N PRO A 119 10.52 -6.57 15.29
CA PRO A 119 10.95 -5.44 14.47
C PRO A 119 9.77 -4.52 14.12
N CYS A 120 10.00 -3.20 14.06
CA CYS A 120 9.06 -2.24 13.52
C CYS A 120 9.02 -2.34 12.00
N ILE A 121 7.84 -2.25 11.36
CA ILE A 121 7.75 -2.16 9.90
C ILE A 121 7.65 -0.69 9.48
N TYR A 122 8.45 -0.30 8.47
CA TYR A 122 8.43 1.06 7.93
C TYR A 122 7.82 1.08 6.53
N GLY A 123 6.81 1.93 6.31
CA GLY A 123 6.12 2.05 5.04
C GLY A 123 6.23 3.45 4.44
N VAL A 124 6.34 3.55 3.10
CA VAL A 124 6.46 4.84 2.39
C VAL A 124 5.75 4.78 1.03
N ASP A 125 5.25 5.93 0.57
CA ASP A 125 4.66 6.10 -0.76
C ASP A 125 5.74 6.26 -1.84
N GLN A 126 6.33 5.17 -2.29
CA GLN A 126 7.26 5.14 -3.43
C GLN A 126 6.46 4.82 -4.70
N ILE A 127 5.74 5.82 -5.22
CA ILE A 127 4.71 5.62 -6.24
C ILE A 127 5.30 5.47 -7.65
N HIS A 128 6.35 6.25 -7.97
CA HIS A 128 6.97 6.25 -9.30
C HIS A 128 8.51 6.25 -9.20
N GLY A 129 9.05 5.27 -8.52
CA GLY A 129 10.46 5.15 -8.13
C GLY A 129 10.62 5.30 -6.63
N ALA A 130 11.85 5.23 -6.12
CA ALA A 130 12.16 5.54 -4.72
C ALA A 130 12.13 7.07 -4.50
N SER A 131 11.03 7.68 -4.86
CA SER A 131 10.85 9.12 -5.12
C SER A 131 11.02 10.04 -3.91
N TYR A 132 11.07 9.47 -2.70
CA TYR A 132 11.38 10.19 -1.47
C TYR A 132 12.84 10.06 -1.03
N THR A 133 13.68 9.50 -1.89
CA THR A 133 15.12 9.35 -1.65
C THR A 133 15.91 10.20 -2.61
N GLN A 134 16.82 11.01 -2.09
CA GLN A 134 17.68 11.86 -2.92
C GLN A 134 18.62 11.00 -3.77
N GLY A 135 18.70 11.34 -5.07
CA GLY A 135 19.51 10.65 -6.05
C GLY A 135 18.92 9.36 -6.61
N ALA A 136 17.80 8.86 -6.06
CA ALA A 136 17.15 7.66 -6.58
C ALA A 136 16.51 7.90 -7.96
N THR A 137 16.30 6.81 -8.69
CA THR A 137 15.73 6.83 -10.04
C THR A 137 14.22 7.14 -9.98
N LEU A 138 13.79 8.15 -10.75
CA LEU A 138 12.38 8.46 -10.96
C LEU A 138 11.87 7.86 -12.27
N PHE A 139 10.67 7.36 -12.26
CA PHE A 139 9.95 6.84 -13.42
C PHE A 139 8.77 7.74 -13.78
N PRO A 140 8.20 7.62 -15.01
CA PRO A 140 6.95 8.29 -15.34
C PRO A 140 5.83 7.93 -14.37
N GLN A 141 4.89 8.86 -14.21
CA GLN A 141 3.71 8.63 -13.38
C GLN A 141 2.84 7.47 -13.92
N GLY A 142 1.99 6.90 -13.06
CA GLY A 142 1.19 5.73 -13.39
C GLY A 142 0.44 5.79 -14.70
N ILE A 143 -0.19 6.95 -15.01
CA ILE A 143 -0.95 7.14 -16.27
C ILE A 143 -0.08 6.99 -17.51
N ASN A 144 1.16 7.49 -17.47
CA ASN A 144 2.13 7.37 -18.55
C ASN A 144 2.61 5.92 -18.69
N MET A 145 2.92 5.27 -17.56
CA MET A 145 3.28 3.84 -17.58
C MET A 145 2.16 2.98 -18.14
N GLY A 146 0.89 3.27 -17.81
CA GLY A 146 -0.28 2.61 -18.38
C GLY A 146 -0.39 2.82 -19.89
N ALA A 147 -0.09 4.02 -20.39
CA ALA A 147 -0.14 4.36 -21.81
C ALA A 147 0.93 3.62 -22.65
N SER A 148 2.02 3.17 -22.06
CA SER A 148 3.03 2.36 -22.76
C SER A 148 2.54 0.95 -23.13
N PHE A 149 1.52 0.41 -22.46
CA PHE A 149 1.06 -0.97 -22.56
C PHE A 149 2.17 -2.03 -22.37
N ASN A 150 3.34 -1.63 -21.84
CA ASN A 150 4.50 -2.49 -21.69
C ASN A 150 4.63 -3.04 -20.26
N ARG A 151 4.05 -4.22 -20.03
CA ARG A 151 4.09 -4.92 -18.73
C ARG A 151 5.51 -5.29 -18.29
N GLY A 152 6.36 -5.66 -19.26
CA GLY A 152 7.76 -6.02 -18.96
C GLY A 152 8.53 -4.81 -18.44
N LEU A 153 8.36 -3.66 -19.07
CA LEU A 153 8.97 -2.40 -18.62
C LEU A 153 8.41 -1.96 -17.26
N MET A 154 7.06 -2.05 -17.05
CA MET A 154 6.45 -1.76 -15.75
C MET A 154 7.05 -2.62 -14.63
N ARG A 155 7.19 -3.92 -14.86
CA ARG A 155 7.83 -4.83 -13.92
C ARG A 155 9.27 -4.40 -13.62
N ARG A 156 10.08 -4.10 -14.66
CA ARG A 156 11.47 -3.66 -14.48
C ARG A 156 11.58 -2.36 -13.70
N CYS A 157 10.73 -1.37 -13.97
CA CYS A 157 10.66 -0.13 -13.21
C CYS A 157 10.34 -0.38 -11.74
N SER A 158 9.42 -1.31 -11.45
CA SER A 158 9.05 -1.67 -10.08
C SER A 158 10.17 -2.45 -9.36
N GLU A 159 10.93 -3.32 -10.05
CA GLU A 159 12.11 -3.99 -9.51
C GLU A 159 13.19 -2.99 -9.08
N ILE A 160 13.47 -1.99 -9.93
CA ILE A 160 14.43 -0.92 -9.61
C ILE A 160 13.91 -0.08 -8.43
N SER A 161 12.63 0.29 -8.46
CA SER A 161 12.00 1.03 -7.35
C SER A 161 12.09 0.26 -6.03
N ALA A 162 11.88 -1.07 -6.07
CA ALA A 162 12.00 -1.94 -4.91
C ALA A 162 13.44 -1.97 -4.37
N TYR A 163 14.40 -2.18 -5.24
CA TYR A 163 15.81 -2.19 -4.90
C TYR A 163 16.27 -0.89 -4.23
N GLU A 164 15.94 0.25 -4.83
CA GLU A 164 16.32 1.56 -4.30
C GLU A 164 15.56 1.92 -3.02
N THR A 165 14.30 1.47 -2.87
CA THR A 165 13.52 1.63 -1.64
C THR A 165 14.13 0.78 -0.53
N ARG A 166 14.48 -0.48 -0.81
CA ARG A 166 15.13 -1.37 0.16
C ARG A 166 16.50 -0.88 0.57
N ALA A 167 17.23 -0.25 -0.36
CA ALA A 167 18.52 0.40 -0.10
C ALA A 167 18.43 1.52 0.96
N CYS A 168 17.24 2.00 1.25
CA CYS A 168 16.95 2.97 2.32
C CYS A 168 16.44 2.31 3.61
N ALA A 169 16.58 1.01 3.77
CA ALA A 169 16.04 0.21 4.87
C ALA A 169 14.50 0.17 4.92
N ILE A 170 13.79 0.58 3.86
CA ILE A 170 12.33 0.62 3.78
C ILE A 170 11.84 -0.72 3.21
N PRO A 171 11.09 -1.54 3.98
CA PRO A 171 10.65 -2.85 3.53
C PRO A 171 9.27 -2.86 2.86
N TRP A 172 8.52 -1.76 2.90
CA TRP A 172 7.11 -1.71 2.50
C TRP A 172 6.81 -0.44 1.72
N THR A 173 6.25 -0.59 0.51
CA THR A 173 5.79 0.52 -0.31
C THR A 173 4.27 0.54 -0.42
N PHE A 174 3.67 1.74 -0.39
CA PHE A 174 2.24 1.93 -0.61
C PHE A 174 1.94 2.14 -2.10
N ALA A 175 2.35 1.16 -2.90
CA ALA A 175 2.19 1.06 -4.35
C ALA A 175 1.93 -0.42 -4.74
N PRO A 176 1.33 -0.69 -5.90
CA PRO A 176 0.86 0.23 -6.94
C PRO A 176 -0.46 0.95 -6.61
N VAL A 177 -0.65 2.11 -7.25
CA VAL A 177 -1.95 2.80 -7.30
C VAL A 177 -2.74 2.25 -8.49
N MET A 178 -3.85 1.59 -8.22
CA MET A 178 -4.61 0.87 -9.23
C MET A 178 -6.08 1.31 -9.30
N ASP A 179 -6.34 2.56 -8.88
CA ASP A 179 -7.62 3.19 -9.06
C ASP A 179 -7.93 3.33 -10.55
N LEU A 180 -9.18 3.05 -10.97
CA LEU A 180 -9.59 3.32 -12.34
C LEU A 180 -9.85 4.82 -12.51
N GLY A 181 -8.98 5.50 -13.24
CA GLY A 181 -9.07 6.94 -13.54
C GLY A 181 -10.16 7.23 -14.58
N ARG A 182 -11.42 7.13 -14.20
CA ARG A 182 -12.58 7.27 -15.12
C ARG A 182 -13.21 8.65 -15.11
N ASP A 183 -12.97 9.44 -14.07
CA ASP A 183 -13.42 10.83 -14.00
C ASP A 183 -12.23 11.77 -14.17
N PRO A 184 -12.11 12.50 -15.30
CA PRO A 184 -10.99 13.39 -15.56
C PRO A 184 -10.95 14.62 -14.63
N ARG A 185 -11.99 14.86 -13.85
CA ARG A 185 -12.01 15.91 -12.82
C ARG A 185 -11.32 15.47 -11.53
N TRP A 186 -11.15 14.15 -11.32
CA TRP A 186 -10.49 13.61 -10.13
C TRP A 186 -8.99 13.95 -10.15
N PRO A 187 -8.49 14.66 -9.12
CA PRO A 187 -7.14 15.24 -9.17
C PRO A 187 -6.00 14.23 -9.05
N ARG A 188 -6.29 12.95 -8.72
CA ARG A 188 -5.30 11.87 -8.59
C ARG A 188 -5.34 10.87 -9.76
N MET A 189 -6.05 11.20 -10.83
CA MET A 189 -6.18 10.35 -12.02
C MET A 189 -4.81 9.94 -12.61
N TRP A 190 -3.82 10.81 -12.53
CA TRP A 190 -2.46 10.60 -13.04
C TRP A 190 -1.65 9.54 -12.28
N GLU A 191 -2.06 9.16 -11.06
CA GLU A 191 -1.38 8.13 -10.27
C GLU A 191 -1.67 6.71 -10.77
N SER A 192 -2.81 6.51 -11.46
CA SER A 192 -3.31 5.20 -11.89
C SER A 192 -2.87 4.82 -13.31
N TYR A 193 -3.05 3.57 -13.69
CA TYR A 193 -2.74 3.06 -15.03
C TYR A 193 -3.84 3.31 -16.07
N GLY A 194 -4.78 4.23 -15.81
CA GLY A 194 -5.86 4.63 -16.71
C GLY A 194 -7.24 4.09 -16.34
N GLU A 195 -8.18 4.14 -17.29
CA GLU A 195 -9.60 3.86 -17.03
C GLU A 195 -10.03 2.42 -17.33
N ASP A 196 -9.22 1.69 -18.09
CA ASP A 196 -9.55 0.32 -18.51
C ASP A 196 -9.18 -0.70 -17.43
N THR A 197 -10.16 -1.53 -17.05
CA THR A 197 -10.00 -2.53 -15.99
C THR A 197 -8.91 -3.56 -16.29
N TYR A 198 -8.82 -4.01 -17.56
CA TYR A 198 -7.85 -5.03 -17.94
C TYR A 198 -6.43 -4.48 -18.00
N VAL A 199 -6.24 -3.32 -18.63
CA VAL A 199 -4.92 -2.65 -18.67
C VAL A 199 -4.43 -2.37 -17.26
N ASN A 200 -5.30 -1.80 -16.41
CA ASN A 200 -4.98 -1.53 -15.03
C ASN A 200 -4.56 -2.79 -14.27
N SER A 201 -5.33 -3.89 -14.40
CA SER A 201 -5.00 -5.18 -13.78
C SER A 201 -3.63 -5.70 -14.22
N GLN A 202 -3.36 -5.66 -15.55
CA GLN A 202 -2.12 -6.21 -16.10
C GLN A 202 -0.87 -5.40 -15.68
N MET A 203 -0.98 -4.08 -15.65
CA MET A 203 0.10 -3.19 -15.20
C MET A 203 0.33 -3.31 -13.69
N ALA A 204 -0.75 -3.38 -12.90
CA ALA A 204 -0.68 -3.55 -11.46
C ALA A 204 -0.06 -4.90 -11.06
N VAL A 205 -0.45 -5.99 -11.71
CA VAL A 205 0.15 -7.32 -11.50
C VAL A 205 1.64 -7.29 -11.80
N ALA A 206 2.04 -6.69 -12.95
CA ALA A 206 3.45 -6.54 -13.30
C ALA A 206 4.22 -5.73 -12.23
N SER A 207 3.59 -4.68 -11.70
CA SER A 207 4.17 -3.86 -10.62
C SER A 207 4.32 -4.64 -9.32
N VAL A 208 3.30 -5.41 -8.89
CA VAL A 208 3.36 -6.25 -7.67
C VAL A 208 4.52 -7.25 -7.77
N LEU A 209 4.64 -7.96 -8.92
CA LEU A 209 5.72 -8.91 -9.15
C LEU A 209 7.10 -8.23 -9.18
N GLY A 210 7.18 -7.01 -9.69
CA GLY A 210 8.41 -6.22 -9.65
C GLY A 210 8.79 -5.78 -8.24
N PHE A 211 7.83 -5.34 -7.42
CA PHE A 211 8.09 -4.95 -6.03
C PHE A 211 8.46 -6.13 -5.14
N GLN A 212 7.78 -7.27 -5.26
CA GLN A 212 7.87 -8.38 -4.31
C GLN A 212 8.74 -9.55 -4.79
N GLY A 213 9.06 -9.65 -6.09
CA GLY A 213 9.61 -10.86 -6.69
C GLY A 213 8.54 -11.96 -6.87
N GLU A 214 8.99 -13.19 -7.14
CA GLU A 214 8.12 -14.33 -7.45
C GLU A 214 7.61 -15.09 -6.22
N ASP A 215 8.33 -15.03 -5.10
CA ASP A 215 7.99 -15.77 -3.87
C ASP A 215 7.43 -14.84 -2.80
N SER A 216 6.10 -14.74 -2.75
CA SER A 216 5.41 -13.90 -1.76
C SER A 216 5.53 -14.41 -0.32
N ASN A 217 5.96 -15.65 -0.07
CA ASN A 217 6.27 -16.13 1.28
C ASN A 217 7.67 -15.72 1.75
N ARG A 218 8.54 -15.28 0.81
CA ARG A 218 9.90 -14.89 1.09
C ARG A 218 10.33 -13.76 0.18
N VAL A 219 9.91 -12.55 0.52
CA VAL A 219 10.42 -11.33 -0.12
C VAL A 219 11.88 -11.15 0.28
N ASP A 220 12.77 -11.22 -0.68
CA ASP A 220 14.21 -11.14 -0.42
C ASP A 220 14.66 -9.71 -0.04
N ASP A 221 15.96 -9.55 0.20
CA ASP A 221 16.51 -8.28 0.67
C ASP A 221 16.71 -7.21 -0.42
N ARG A 222 16.31 -7.49 -1.66
CA ARG A 222 16.29 -6.54 -2.80
C ARG A 222 14.89 -6.10 -3.20
N HIS A 223 13.86 -6.71 -2.60
CA HIS A 223 12.46 -6.45 -2.86
C HIS A 223 11.76 -5.86 -1.63
N VAL A 224 10.56 -5.33 -1.84
CA VAL A 224 9.70 -4.75 -0.81
C VAL A 224 8.28 -5.31 -0.89
N ALA A 225 7.52 -5.29 0.19
CA ALA A 225 6.10 -5.60 0.10
C ALA A 225 5.37 -4.51 -0.66
N ALA A 226 4.48 -4.92 -1.57
CA ALA A 226 3.53 -4.04 -2.23
C ALA A 226 2.29 -3.81 -1.34
N CYS A 227 1.71 -2.62 -1.41
CA CYS A 227 0.42 -2.31 -0.84
C CYS A 227 -0.50 -1.80 -1.95
N ILE A 228 -1.35 -2.68 -2.47
CA ILE A 228 -2.28 -2.35 -3.55
C ILE A 228 -3.33 -1.36 -3.07
N LYS A 229 -3.54 -0.24 -3.80
CA LYS A 229 -4.41 0.86 -3.35
C LYS A 229 -5.10 1.59 -4.50
N HIS A 230 -6.19 2.32 -4.20
CA HIS A 230 -6.94 2.40 -2.96
C HIS A 230 -8.24 1.59 -3.12
N PHE A 231 -8.47 0.65 -2.27
CA PHE A 231 -9.60 -0.28 -2.36
C PHE A 231 -10.91 0.39 -1.93
N MET A 232 -11.87 0.60 -2.82
CA MET A 232 -11.93 0.56 -4.27
C MET A 232 -12.85 1.68 -4.80
N ALA A 233 -12.95 1.86 -6.14
CA ALA A 233 -13.82 2.86 -6.78
C ALA A 233 -13.52 4.32 -6.36
N TYR A 234 -12.27 4.63 -6.03
CA TYR A 234 -11.84 5.94 -5.57
C TYR A 234 -11.76 6.96 -6.71
N GLY A 235 -11.38 6.52 -7.93
CA GLY A 235 -11.25 7.34 -9.12
C GLY A 235 -12.57 7.71 -9.82
N VAL A 236 -13.73 7.56 -9.16
CA VAL A 236 -15.07 7.88 -9.71
C VAL A 236 -15.96 8.63 -8.71
N PRO A 237 -15.45 9.68 -8.08
CA PRO A 237 -16.25 10.46 -7.16
C PRO A 237 -17.37 11.21 -7.90
N VAL A 238 -18.58 11.20 -7.38
CA VAL A 238 -19.74 11.90 -7.99
C VAL A 238 -19.45 13.39 -8.20
N SER A 239 -18.74 13.99 -7.27
CA SER A 239 -18.37 15.41 -7.33
C SER A 239 -17.18 15.73 -8.25
N GLY A 240 -16.39 14.74 -8.62
CA GLY A 240 -15.07 14.90 -9.26
C GLY A 240 -13.97 15.34 -8.31
N LYS A 241 -14.23 15.54 -7.01
CA LYS A 241 -13.26 15.99 -6.01
C LYS A 241 -12.67 14.79 -5.28
N ASP A 242 -11.41 14.94 -4.84
CA ASP A 242 -10.74 13.93 -4.02
C ASP A 242 -11.48 13.68 -2.68
N ARG A 243 -11.38 12.47 -2.15
CA ARG A 243 -11.95 12.05 -0.86
C ARG A 243 -13.45 12.28 -0.73
N THR A 244 -14.20 12.26 -1.84
CA THR A 244 -15.64 12.43 -1.86
C THR A 244 -16.36 11.17 -2.35
N PRO A 245 -17.65 11.00 -2.02
CA PRO A 245 -18.39 9.77 -2.27
C PRO A 245 -18.46 9.36 -3.75
N SER A 246 -18.34 8.07 -4.02
CA SER A 246 -18.77 7.42 -5.26
C SER A 246 -20.22 6.92 -5.16
N SER A 247 -20.82 6.60 -6.30
CA SER A 247 -22.17 5.99 -6.38
C SER A 247 -22.16 4.87 -7.43
N VAL A 248 -21.58 3.74 -7.04
CA VAL A 248 -21.38 2.58 -7.90
C VAL A 248 -22.19 1.41 -7.37
N THR A 249 -22.93 0.72 -8.23
CA THR A 249 -23.70 -0.46 -7.80
C THR A 249 -22.79 -1.64 -7.45
N ARG A 250 -23.24 -2.57 -6.58
CA ARG A 250 -22.47 -3.75 -6.18
C ARG A 250 -21.97 -4.58 -7.36
N ASN A 251 -22.80 -4.77 -8.39
CA ASN A 251 -22.40 -5.53 -9.60
C ASN A 251 -21.24 -4.84 -10.33
N VAL A 252 -21.31 -3.53 -10.50
CA VAL A 252 -20.24 -2.76 -11.16
C VAL A 252 -18.98 -2.70 -10.30
N LEU A 253 -19.14 -2.56 -8.96
CA LEU A 253 -18.00 -2.71 -8.04
C LEU A 253 -17.29 -4.04 -8.25
N ARG A 254 -18.06 -5.13 -8.30
CA ARG A 254 -17.55 -6.49 -8.46
C ARG A 254 -16.84 -6.69 -9.80
N GLU A 255 -17.50 -6.30 -10.88
CA GLU A 255 -17.02 -6.54 -12.24
C GLU A 255 -15.79 -5.69 -12.59
N LYS A 256 -15.81 -4.38 -12.22
CA LYS A 256 -14.81 -3.43 -12.71
C LYS A 256 -13.77 -3.04 -11.68
N TYR A 257 -14.20 -2.70 -10.49
CA TYR A 257 -13.31 -2.10 -9.48
C TYR A 257 -12.65 -3.13 -8.57
N PHE A 258 -13.30 -4.27 -8.35
CA PHE A 258 -12.72 -5.37 -7.57
C PHE A 258 -11.77 -6.24 -8.40
N ALA A 259 -12.02 -6.41 -9.69
CA ALA A 259 -11.23 -7.28 -10.55
C ALA A 259 -9.71 -6.99 -10.53
N PRO A 260 -9.21 -5.74 -10.61
CA PRO A 260 -7.79 -5.46 -10.51
C PRO A 260 -7.18 -5.89 -9.17
N PHE A 261 -7.90 -5.67 -8.06
CA PHE A 261 -7.44 -6.08 -6.71
C PHE A 261 -7.37 -7.60 -6.59
N MET A 262 -8.41 -8.30 -7.10
CA MET A 262 -8.43 -9.76 -7.11
C MET A 262 -7.24 -10.35 -7.89
N GLU A 263 -6.91 -9.80 -9.07
CA GLU A 263 -5.77 -10.25 -9.86
C GLU A 263 -4.44 -9.99 -9.15
N CYS A 264 -4.27 -8.85 -8.49
CA CYS A 264 -3.07 -8.56 -7.70
C CYS A 264 -2.96 -9.45 -6.45
N ILE A 265 -4.07 -9.73 -5.78
CA ILE A 265 -4.11 -10.68 -4.64
C ILE A 265 -3.70 -12.08 -5.13
N ARG A 266 -4.21 -12.54 -6.28
CA ARG A 266 -3.82 -13.81 -6.88
C ARG A 266 -2.36 -13.86 -7.34
N ALA A 267 -1.81 -12.71 -7.71
CA ALA A 267 -0.38 -12.56 -8.01
C ALA A 267 0.49 -12.48 -6.74
N GLY A 268 -0.11 -12.55 -5.54
CA GLY A 268 0.59 -12.63 -4.28
C GLY A 268 0.80 -11.31 -3.55
N ALA A 269 0.01 -10.27 -3.85
CA ALA A 269 0.08 -9.00 -3.11
C ALA A 269 -0.06 -9.21 -1.59
N LEU A 270 0.83 -8.60 -0.79
CA LEU A 270 0.96 -8.85 0.64
C LEU A 270 0.14 -7.89 1.51
N SER A 271 -0.24 -6.73 0.98
CA SER A 271 -1.04 -5.77 1.71
C SER A 271 -1.95 -4.95 0.79
N LEU A 272 -2.99 -4.37 1.38
CA LEU A 272 -4.02 -3.58 0.71
C LEU A 272 -4.36 -2.37 1.57
N MET A 273 -4.44 -1.19 0.92
CA MET A 273 -4.90 0.05 1.56
C MET A 273 -6.33 0.38 1.10
N VAL A 274 -7.19 0.68 2.08
CA VAL A 274 -8.59 1.05 1.82
C VAL A 274 -8.66 2.49 1.33
N ASN A 275 -9.61 2.82 0.48
CA ASN A 275 -9.75 4.18 -0.04
C ASN A 275 -10.38 5.16 0.97
N SER A 276 -10.04 6.44 0.82
CA SER A 276 -10.46 7.52 1.71
C SER A 276 -11.83 8.11 1.36
N ALA A 277 -12.79 7.28 0.94
CA ALA A 277 -14.12 7.74 0.54
C ALA A 277 -15.22 6.76 0.95
N SER A 278 -16.45 7.04 0.53
CA SER A 278 -17.61 6.16 0.70
C SER A 278 -18.24 5.82 -0.65
N ASN A 279 -19.04 4.76 -0.69
CA ASN A 279 -19.85 4.42 -1.85
C ASN A 279 -21.32 4.32 -1.45
N GLY A 280 -22.17 5.15 -2.07
CA GLY A 280 -23.60 5.18 -1.75
C GLY A 280 -23.88 5.49 -0.27
N GLY A 281 -23.01 6.25 0.40
CA GLY A 281 -23.13 6.64 1.81
C GLY A 281 -22.47 5.68 2.80
N MET A 282 -21.95 4.52 2.38
CA MET A 282 -21.18 3.61 3.22
C MET A 282 -19.68 3.85 3.03
N PRO A 283 -18.92 4.32 4.04
CA PRO A 283 -17.47 4.39 4.00
C PRO A 283 -16.86 3.00 3.86
N PHE A 284 -15.85 2.86 2.99
CA PHE A 284 -15.21 1.57 2.76
C PHE A 284 -14.57 1.00 4.03
N HIS A 285 -14.07 1.84 4.93
CA HIS A 285 -13.51 1.44 6.22
C HIS A 285 -14.53 0.83 7.20
N ALA A 286 -15.83 0.98 6.92
CA ALA A 286 -16.92 0.40 7.72
C ALA A 286 -17.64 -0.77 7.01
N ASP A 287 -17.29 -1.07 5.77
CA ASP A 287 -17.97 -2.09 4.96
C ASP A 287 -17.39 -3.48 5.21
N ARG A 288 -17.93 -4.18 6.22
CA ARG A 288 -17.50 -5.54 6.58
C ARG A 288 -17.68 -6.54 5.44
N GLU A 289 -18.74 -6.40 4.62
CA GLU A 289 -18.97 -7.30 3.49
C GLU A 289 -17.79 -7.24 2.51
N LEU A 290 -17.27 -6.04 2.23
CA LEU A 290 -16.15 -5.87 1.32
C LEU A 290 -14.83 -6.29 1.95
N LEU A 291 -14.52 -5.79 3.16
CA LEU A 291 -13.21 -6.01 3.78
C LEU A 291 -13.02 -7.44 4.31
N THR A 292 -14.04 -7.96 4.96
CA THR A 292 -13.99 -9.33 5.49
C THR A 292 -14.54 -10.33 4.47
N GLY A 293 -15.78 -10.11 3.98
CA GLY A 293 -16.45 -11.08 3.12
C GLY A 293 -15.75 -11.30 1.78
N TRP A 294 -15.48 -10.23 1.01
CA TRP A 294 -14.88 -10.41 -0.32
C TRP A 294 -13.37 -10.64 -0.28
N ILE A 295 -12.65 -9.93 0.61
CA ILE A 295 -11.19 -10.00 0.63
C ILE A 295 -10.70 -11.19 1.45
N LYS A 296 -11.10 -11.30 2.73
CA LYS A 296 -10.54 -12.31 3.63
C LYS A 296 -11.20 -13.68 3.45
N GLU A 297 -12.55 -13.72 3.41
CA GLU A 297 -13.29 -14.99 3.40
C GLU A 297 -13.39 -15.60 2.00
N GLU A 298 -13.80 -14.81 0.97
CA GLU A 298 -14.02 -15.35 -0.38
C GLU A 298 -12.70 -15.66 -1.10
N LEU A 299 -11.69 -14.76 -1.01
CA LEU A 299 -10.39 -14.98 -1.64
C LEU A 299 -9.44 -15.81 -0.78
N ASP A 300 -9.82 -16.16 0.46
CA ASP A 300 -8.95 -16.85 1.44
C ASP A 300 -7.56 -16.15 1.53
N TRP A 301 -7.58 -14.80 1.59
CA TRP A 301 -6.37 -13.99 1.56
C TRP A 301 -5.89 -13.66 2.97
N ASP A 302 -4.62 -13.94 3.23
CA ASP A 302 -3.96 -13.78 4.51
C ASP A 302 -3.12 -12.50 4.64
N GLY A 303 -3.19 -11.61 3.65
CA GLY A 303 -2.47 -10.33 3.66
C GLY A 303 -3.07 -9.31 4.62
N LEU A 304 -2.39 -8.18 4.75
CA LEU A 304 -2.69 -7.08 5.68
C LEU A 304 -3.60 -6.04 5.04
N ILE A 305 -4.68 -5.65 5.73
CA ILE A 305 -5.51 -4.49 5.37
C ILE A 305 -5.15 -3.30 6.25
N VAL A 306 -4.62 -2.24 5.63
CA VAL A 306 -4.31 -0.96 6.29
C VAL A 306 -5.29 0.13 5.85
N THR A 307 -5.56 1.11 6.71
CA THR A 307 -6.39 2.27 6.34
C THR A 307 -5.59 3.28 5.50
N ASP A 308 -6.27 4.22 4.84
CA ASP A 308 -5.67 5.46 4.37
C ASP A 308 -5.59 6.48 5.52
N TRP A 309 -5.03 7.64 5.24
CA TRP A 309 -4.67 8.70 6.18
C TRP A 309 -5.83 9.22 7.01
N ASN A 310 -5.80 8.96 8.31
CA ASN A 310 -6.78 9.37 9.33
C ASN A 310 -8.21 8.83 9.13
N ASP A 311 -8.42 7.84 8.28
CA ASP A 311 -9.77 7.47 7.83
C ASP A 311 -10.58 6.67 8.85
N ILE A 312 -9.97 6.11 9.89
CA ILE A 312 -10.76 5.61 11.02
C ILE A 312 -11.50 6.78 11.69
N TYR A 313 -10.80 7.88 12.00
CA TYR A 313 -11.44 9.02 12.67
C TYR A 313 -12.39 9.77 11.74
N ASN A 314 -12.15 9.72 10.43
CA ASN A 314 -13.08 10.27 9.45
C ASN A 314 -14.47 9.62 9.47
N LEU A 315 -14.62 8.38 9.95
CA LEU A 315 -15.95 7.78 10.19
C LEU A 315 -16.80 8.60 11.15
N CYS A 316 -16.16 9.30 12.10
CA CYS A 316 -16.82 10.23 13.02
C CYS A 316 -16.81 11.68 12.47
N GLU A 317 -15.63 12.16 12.02
CA GLU A 317 -15.41 13.58 11.75
C GLU A 317 -15.94 14.05 10.40
N ARG A 318 -15.91 13.18 9.38
CA ARG A 318 -16.34 13.46 8.01
C ARG A 318 -17.62 12.74 7.63
N ASP A 319 -17.68 11.45 7.90
CA ASP A 319 -18.74 10.57 7.39
C ASP A 319 -19.93 10.48 8.36
N HIS A 320 -19.75 10.88 9.63
CA HIS A 320 -20.75 10.95 10.70
C HIS A 320 -21.53 9.65 10.95
N ILE A 321 -20.92 8.49 10.70
CA ILE A 321 -21.50 7.17 10.98
C ILE A 321 -21.09 6.62 12.35
N ALA A 322 -20.09 7.22 12.99
CA ALA A 322 -19.65 6.90 14.33
C ALA A 322 -19.96 8.04 15.29
N ALA A 323 -20.36 7.72 16.52
CA ALA A 323 -20.71 8.69 17.54
C ALA A 323 -19.49 9.38 18.20
N SER A 324 -18.31 8.73 18.10
CA SER A 324 -17.06 9.22 18.66
C SER A 324 -15.87 8.56 17.94
N ARG A 325 -14.63 9.07 18.17
CA ARG A 325 -13.42 8.40 17.67
C ARG A 325 -13.27 6.95 18.17
N LYS A 326 -13.64 6.70 19.43
CA LYS A 326 -13.66 5.34 19.99
C LYS A 326 -14.65 4.44 19.24
N ASP A 327 -15.86 4.94 18.98
CA ASP A 327 -16.87 4.21 18.19
C ASP A 327 -16.39 3.97 16.75
N ALA A 328 -15.70 4.93 16.14
CA ALA A 328 -15.08 4.78 14.83
C ALA A 328 -14.03 3.65 14.81
N VAL A 329 -13.18 3.54 15.84
CA VAL A 329 -12.24 2.42 16.00
C VAL A 329 -12.97 1.09 16.08
N ARG A 330 -14.05 1.00 16.89
CA ARG A 330 -14.89 -0.20 17.00
C ARG A 330 -15.44 -0.64 15.65
N ILE A 331 -16.02 0.29 14.89
CA ILE A 331 -16.62 0.01 13.58
C ILE A 331 -15.56 -0.49 12.61
N ALA A 332 -14.44 0.22 12.45
CA ALA A 332 -13.41 -0.12 11.48
C ALA A 332 -12.72 -1.45 11.78
N VAL A 333 -12.32 -1.69 13.04
CA VAL A 333 -11.66 -2.93 13.44
C VAL A 333 -12.58 -4.14 13.24
N ASN A 334 -13.87 -4.03 13.63
CA ASN A 334 -14.84 -5.09 13.42
C ASN A 334 -15.24 -5.28 11.94
N ALA A 335 -15.07 -4.27 11.09
CA ALA A 335 -15.24 -4.41 9.65
C ALA A 335 -14.11 -5.20 8.97
N GLY A 336 -12.93 -5.30 9.59
CA GLY A 336 -11.82 -6.10 9.06
C GLY A 336 -10.50 -5.36 8.90
N ILE A 337 -10.39 -4.11 9.36
CA ILE A 337 -9.12 -3.36 9.37
C ILE A 337 -8.11 -4.03 10.31
N ASP A 338 -6.89 -4.23 9.82
CA ASP A 338 -5.82 -4.88 10.58
C ASP A 338 -4.78 -3.89 11.11
N MET A 339 -4.56 -2.79 10.38
CA MET A 339 -3.64 -1.73 10.80
C MET A 339 -4.25 -0.35 10.58
N SER A 340 -4.17 0.48 11.61
CA SER A 340 -4.69 1.85 11.62
C SER A 340 -3.60 2.83 11.20
N MET A 341 -3.81 3.58 10.13
CA MET A 341 -3.03 4.77 9.78
C MET A 341 -3.69 6.01 10.39
N VAL A 342 -3.65 6.13 11.71
CA VAL A 342 -4.01 7.36 12.44
C VAL A 342 -2.71 8.12 12.72
N PRO A 343 -2.24 8.96 11.80
CA PRO A 343 -0.82 9.26 11.63
C PRO A 343 -0.22 10.10 12.76
N SER A 344 -1.02 10.85 13.48
CA SER A 344 -0.53 11.88 14.40
C SER A 344 -0.90 11.65 15.88
N SER A 345 -1.58 10.52 16.17
CA SER A 345 -2.02 10.23 17.55
C SER A 345 -1.98 8.74 17.86
N TRP A 346 -1.52 8.39 19.04
CA TRP A 346 -1.60 7.03 19.60
C TRP A 346 -2.91 6.74 20.35
N ASP A 347 -3.90 7.63 20.28
CA ASP A 347 -5.22 7.44 20.90
C ASP A 347 -5.93 6.17 20.41
N PHE A 348 -5.63 5.73 19.18
CA PHE A 348 -6.09 4.43 18.68
C PHE A 348 -5.75 3.29 19.65
N CYS A 349 -4.54 3.26 20.19
CA CYS A 349 -4.12 2.23 21.14
C CYS A 349 -4.95 2.28 22.43
N ILE A 350 -5.28 3.48 22.91
CA ILE A 350 -6.09 3.68 24.11
C ILE A 350 -7.53 3.20 23.86
N TYR A 351 -8.16 3.67 22.79
CA TYR A 351 -9.54 3.31 22.47
C TYR A 351 -9.69 1.82 22.18
N LEU A 352 -8.75 1.21 21.44
CA LEU A 352 -8.86 -0.22 21.13
C LEU A 352 -8.70 -1.09 22.38
N ARG A 353 -7.80 -0.74 23.30
CA ARG A 353 -7.68 -1.44 24.58
C ARG A 353 -9.01 -1.39 25.36
N GLU A 354 -9.57 -0.20 25.54
CA GLU A 354 -10.85 -0.04 26.23
C GLU A 354 -11.97 -0.86 25.56
N LEU A 355 -12.03 -0.89 24.21
CA LEU A 355 -13.03 -1.66 23.46
C LEU A 355 -12.89 -3.17 23.67
N VAL A 356 -11.67 -3.66 23.82
CA VAL A 356 -11.43 -5.08 24.14
C VAL A 356 -11.83 -5.37 25.58
N GLU A 357 -11.45 -4.54 26.53
CA GLU A 357 -11.82 -4.68 27.96
C GLU A 357 -13.35 -4.62 28.15
N GLU A 358 -14.05 -3.81 27.35
CA GLU A 358 -15.52 -3.71 27.34
C GLU A 358 -16.21 -4.84 26.56
N GLY A 359 -15.45 -5.75 25.91
CA GLY A 359 -15.99 -6.84 25.09
C GLY A 359 -16.62 -6.40 23.75
N GLN A 360 -16.35 -5.16 23.29
CA GLN A 360 -16.87 -4.63 22.03
C GLN A 360 -16.01 -4.99 20.80
N VAL A 361 -14.75 -5.39 21.02
CA VAL A 361 -13.84 -6.01 20.06
C VAL A 361 -13.31 -7.29 20.69
N SER A 362 -13.40 -8.42 19.99
CA SER A 362 -12.98 -9.70 20.52
C SER A 362 -11.47 -9.92 20.40
N MET A 363 -10.90 -10.76 21.29
CA MET A 363 -9.48 -11.14 21.21
C MET A 363 -9.16 -11.88 19.91
N GLU A 364 -10.09 -12.69 19.39
CA GLU A 364 -9.93 -13.39 18.10
C GLU A 364 -9.75 -12.40 16.96
N ARG A 365 -10.47 -11.24 16.98
CA ARG A 365 -10.31 -10.19 15.98
C ARG A 365 -8.93 -9.51 16.11
N ILE A 366 -8.48 -9.27 17.33
CA ILE A 366 -7.14 -8.73 17.59
C ILE A 366 -6.07 -9.71 17.10
N ASP A 367 -6.19 -10.99 17.43
CA ASP A 367 -5.22 -12.02 17.05
C ASP A 367 -5.19 -12.23 15.52
N ASP A 368 -6.34 -12.17 14.82
CA ASP A 368 -6.35 -12.17 13.34
C ASP A 368 -5.59 -10.97 12.77
N ALA A 369 -5.83 -9.75 13.26
CA ALA A 369 -5.11 -8.56 12.79
C ALA A 369 -3.61 -8.66 13.01
N VAL A 370 -3.21 -8.99 14.23
CA VAL A 370 -1.79 -9.08 14.62
C VAL A 370 -1.09 -10.20 13.87
N SER A 371 -1.76 -11.35 13.64
CA SER A 371 -1.20 -12.44 12.83
C SER A 371 -0.82 -11.96 11.41
N ARG A 372 -1.65 -11.12 10.79
CA ARG A 372 -1.41 -10.55 9.46
C ARG A 372 -0.24 -9.57 9.46
N VAL A 373 -0.13 -8.72 10.48
CA VAL A 373 1.01 -7.82 10.68
C VAL A 373 2.32 -8.61 10.85
N LEU A 374 2.32 -9.62 11.74
CA LEU A 374 3.50 -10.44 11.99
C LEU A 374 3.89 -11.26 10.74
N ARG A 375 2.92 -11.82 10.03
CA ARG A 375 3.16 -12.55 8.77
C ARG A 375 3.85 -11.69 7.74
N LEU A 376 3.42 -10.45 7.56
CA LEU A 376 4.09 -9.49 6.67
C LEU A 376 5.54 -9.26 7.10
N LYS A 377 5.81 -9.07 8.39
CA LYS A 377 7.17 -8.88 8.93
C LYS A 377 8.06 -10.12 8.72
N PHE A 378 7.51 -11.33 8.90
CA PHE A 378 8.24 -12.58 8.64
C PHE A 378 8.54 -12.77 7.14
N ARG A 379 7.55 -12.55 6.27
CA ARG A 379 7.73 -12.64 4.82
C ARG A 379 8.79 -11.68 4.28
N LEU A 380 8.95 -10.53 4.92
CA LEU A 380 9.96 -9.51 4.62
C LEU A 380 11.35 -9.79 5.24
N GLY A 381 11.49 -10.87 6.01
CA GLY A 381 12.75 -11.22 6.68
C GLY A 381 13.20 -10.22 7.75
N LEU A 382 12.29 -9.41 8.31
CA LEU A 382 12.66 -8.35 9.26
C LEU A 382 13.19 -8.91 10.59
N PHE A 383 12.78 -10.12 10.98
CA PHE A 383 13.31 -10.79 12.17
C PHE A 383 14.73 -11.32 11.97
N GLU A 384 15.09 -11.68 10.74
CA GLU A 384 16.39 -12.23 10.37
C GLU A 384 17.41 -11.13 10.05
N LYS A 385 16.96 -10.05 9.37
CA LYS A 385 17.80 -8.91 8.99
C LYS A 385 17.06 -7.59 9.28
N PRO A 386 17.02 -7.14 10.55
CA PRO A 386 16.34 -5.89 10.91
C PRO A 386 17.16 -4.62 10.60
N PHE A 387 18.49 -4.72 10.45
CA PHE A 387 19.39 -3.59 10.24
C PHE A 387 20.00 -3.61 8.84
N TRP A 388 20.28 -2.42 8.32
CA TRP A 388 20.80 -2.23 6.97
C TRP A 388 22.00 -1.30 6.95
N ASP A 389 22.85 -1.46 5.92
CA ASP A 389 24.02 -0.63 5.68
C ASP A 389 24.04 -0.13 4.22
N THR A 390 24.69 1.01 3.98
CA THR A 390 24.82 1.60 2.63
C THR A 390 25.60 0.73 1.66
N GLY A 391 26.51 -0.12 2.14
CA GLY A 391 27.32 -1.01 1.32
C GLY A 391 26.55 -2.15 0.63
N ASP A 392 25.34 -2.46 1.08
CA ASP A 392 24.56 -3.59 0.60
C ASP A 392 23.97 -3.41 -0.82
N PHE A 393 23.97 -2.18 -1.37
CA PHE A 393 23.25 -1.82 -2.61
C PHE A 393 24.12 -1.01 -3.58
N PRO A 394 25.09 -1.66 -4.26
CA PRO A 394 26.05 -0.97 -5.13
C PRO A 394 25.43 -0.39 -6.42
N GLU A 395 24.28 -0.91 -6.85
CA GLU A 395 23.61 -0.47 -8.09
C GLU A 395 22.65 0.72 -7.88
N PHE A 396 22.53 1.22 -6.64
CA PHE A 396 21.70 2.38 -6.34
C PHE A 396 22.07 3.59 -7.19
N ALA A 397 21.09 4.20 -7.86
CA ALA A 397 21.27 5.35 -8.76
C ALA A 397 22.24 5.10 -9.93
N SER A 398 22.29 3.87 -10.46
CA SER A 398 23.20 3.51 -11.55
C SER A 398 22.77 4.08 -12.89
N ASP A 399 23.75 4.20 -13.82
CA ASP A 399 23.49 4.59 -15.21
C ASP A 399 22.52 3.61 -15.93
N GLU A 400 22.56 2.32 -15.57
CA GLU A 400 21.62 1.33 -16.08
C GLU A 400 20.19 1.69 -15.68
N TYR A 401 19.95 2.07 -14.42
CA TYR A 401 18.62 2.45 -13.94
C TYR A 401 18.13 3.75 -14.60
N ALA A 402 19.02 4.72 -14.79
CA ALA A 402 18.71 5.92 -15.54
C ALA A 402 18.34 5.63 -17.01
N ALA A 403 18.99 4.65 -17.65
CA ALA A 403 18.64 4.24 -19.01
C ALA A 403 17.24 3.59 -19.08
N VAL A 404 16.86 2.78 -18.08
CA VAL A 404 15.49 2.21 -17.98
C VAL A 404 14.45 3.31 -17.77
N ALA A 405 14.75 4.32 -16.95
CA ALA A 405 13.86 5.47 -16.74
C ALA A 405 13.66 6.27 -18.02
N LEU A 406 14.74 6.49 -18.80
CA LEU A 406 14.66 7.14 -20.11
C LEU A 406 13.81 6.31 -21.09
N GLN A 407 14.00 4.98 -21.14
CA GLN A 407 13.18 4.10 -21.97
C GLN A 407 11.70 4.22 -21.58
N ALA A 408 11.38 4.20 -20.28
CA ALA A 408 10.01 4.34 -19.80
C ALA A 408 9.40 5.69 -20.20
N ALA A 409 10.15 6.77 -20.09
CA ALA A 409 9.70 8.09 -20.52
C ALA A 409 9.40 8.10 -22.03
N VAL A 410 10.31 7.60 -22.86
CA VAL A 410 10.14 7.57 -24.33
C VAL A 410 8.95 6.70 -24.75
N GLU A 411 8.78 5.50 -24.16
CA GLU A 411 7.66 4.61 -24.49
C GLU A 411 6.31 5.12 -23.98
N SER A 412 6.30 6.04 -23.04
CA SER A 412 5.06 6.66 -22.52
C SER A 412 4.56 7.85 -23.36
N GLU A 413 5.35 8.33 -24.32
CA GLU A 413 4.96 9.40 -25.23
C GLU A 413 4.13 8.86 -26.39
N ILE A 414 2.85 9.25 -26.44
CA ILE A 414 1.89 8.72 -27.41
C ILE A 414 1.61 9.76 -28.50
N LEU A 415 1.94 9.43 -29.75
CA LEU A 415 1.65 10.25 -30.91
C LEU A 415 0.16 10.15 -31.28
N LEU A 416 -0.66 11.10 -30.86
CA LEU A 416 -2.10 11.12 -31.13
C LEU A 416 -2.46 11.67 -32.51
N LYS A 417 -1.65 12.57 -33.05
CA LYS A 417 -1.91 13.24 -34.32
C LYS A 417 -0.61 13.70 -34.97
N ASN A 418 -0.41 13.43 -36.25
CA ASN A 418 0.71 13.91 -37.05
C ASN A 418 0.26 14.13 -38.50
N GLU A 419 -0.62 15.13 -38.72
CA GLU A 419 -1.08 15.51 -40.05
C GLU A 419 0.06 16.16 -40.83
N ASP A 420 0.10 15.87 -42.13
CA ASP A 420 1.10 16.38 -43.09
C ASP A 420 2.56 16.04 -42.73
N GLY A 421 2.78 15.07 -41.81
CA GLY A 421 4.12 14.66 -41.41
C GLY A 421 4.93 15.74 -40.70
N LEU A 422 4.28 16.59 -39.90
CA LEU A 422 4.93 17.67 -39.13
C LEU A 422 6.05 17.17 -38.22
N LEU A 423 5.86 15.98 -37.63
CA LEU A 423 6.87 15.35 -36.77
C LEU A 423 7.59 14.24 -37.56
N PRO A 424 8.90 14.03 -37.34
CA PRO A 424 9.79 14.82 -36.46
C PRO A 424 10.08 16.20 -37.03
N LEU A 425 10.21 17.18 -36.13
CA LEU A 425 10.55 18.56 -36.51
C LEU A 425 11.93 18.63 -37.13
N GLU A 426 12.08 19.49 -38.15
CA GLU A 426 13.41 19.85 -38.68
C GLU A 426 14.29 20.42 -37.57
N ARG A 427 15.58 20.04 -37.52
CA ARG A 427 16.52 20.51 -36.48
C ARG A 427 16.71 22.02 -36.46
N SER A 428 16.46 22.69 -37.59
CA SER A 428 16.52 24.13 -37.76
C SER A 428 15.24 24.88 -37.40
N ALA A 429 14.17 24.16 -37.05
CA ALA A 429 12.87 24.75 -36.72
C ALA A 429 12.97 25.71 -35.53
N ARG A 430 12.32 26.88 -35.67
CA ARG A 430 12.15 27.80 -34.55
C ARG A 430 10.92 27.38 -33.77
N ILE A 431 11.12 27.05 -32.47
CA ILE A 431 10.07 26.56 -31.60
C ILE A 431 9.75 27.64 -30.56
N LEU A 432 8.48 28.02 -30.43
CA LEU A 432 7.99 28.79 -29.30
C LEU A 432 7.55 27.83 -28.19
N LEU A 433 8.32 27.76 -27.10
CA LEU A 433 7.95 27.04 -25.89
C LEU A 433 7.28 28.02 -24.92
N THR A 434 6.04 27.72 -24.50
CA THR A 434 5.24 28.62 -23.64
C THR A 434 4.37 27.81 -22.66
N GLY A 435 3.87 28.51 -21.66
CA GLY A 435 3.01 27.95 -20.60
C GLY A 435 3.72 27.82 -19.26
N PRO A 436 2.97 27.76 -18.14
CA PRO A 436 3.53 27.79 -16.79
C PRO A 436 4.39 26.55 -16.46
N ASN A 437 4.16 25.42 -17.14
CA ASN A 437 4.86 24.17 -16.90
C ASN A 437 6.08 23.98 -17.81
N ALA A 438 6.29 24.85 -18.77
CA ALA A 438 7.33 24.70 -19.80
C ALA A 438 8.76 24.65 -19.23
N ASN A 439 8.99 25.27 -18.07
CA ASN A 439 10.28 25.27 -17.37
C ASN A 439 10.05 25.12 -15.85
N SER A 440 9.42 23.97 -15.45
CA SER A 440 9.14 23.68 -14.05
C SER A 440 9.39 22.21 -13.76
N MET A 441 10.49 21.90 -13.09
CA MET A 441 10.81 20.54 -12.67
C MET A 441 9.72 19.96 -11.75
N ARG A 442 9.14 20.77 -10.87
CA ARG A 442 8.00 20.36 -10.04
C ARG A 442 6.84 19.83 -10.89
N CYS A 443 6.47 20.54 -11.96
CA CYS A 443 5.36 20.13 -12.82
C CYS A 443 5.71 18.91 -13.67
N LEU A 444 6.98 18.80 -14.10
CA LEU A 444 7.45 17.66 -14.89
C LEU A 444 7.52 16.38 -14.05
N ASN A 445 7.98 16.45 -12.81
CA ASN A 445 8.07 15.30 -11.92
C ASN A 445 6.72 14.97 -11.25
N GLY A 446 5.89 15.97 -10.99
CA GLY A 446 4.58 15.79 -10.37
C GLY A 446 4.62 15.56 -8.85
N GLY A 447 3.50 15.17 -8.28
CA GLY A 447 3.38 14.79 -6.87
C GLY A 447 4.13 13.49 -6.56
N TRP A 448 4.23 13.17 -5.27
CA TRP A 448 5.00 12.03 -4.76
C TRP A 448 6.50 12.09 -5.13
N SER A 449 7.04 13.29 -5.36
CA SER A 449 8.45 13.53 -5.65
C SER A 449 9.05 14.39 -4.56
N TYR A 450 9.96 13.87 -3.76
CA TYR A 450 10.60 14.49 -2.59
C TYR A 450 9.64 14.92 -1.47
N SER A 451 8.41 15.23 -1.77
CA SER A 451 7.30 15.50 -0.85
C SER A 451 5.99 15.07 -1.48
N TRP A 452 4.90 14.94 -0.69
CA TRP A 452 3.60 14.52 -1.20
C TRP A 452 3.12 15.37 -2.40
N GLN A 453 3.23 16.70 -2.32
CA GLN A 453 2.79 17.59 -3.39
C GLN A 453 3.91 17.93 -4.41
N GLY A 454 5.11 17.38 -4.23
CA GLY A 454 6.27 17.73 -5.05
C GLY A 454 6.69 19.21 -4.94
N ASP A 455 6.35 19.87 -3.83
CA ASP A 455 6.49 21.33 -3.65
C ASP A 455 7.66 21.73 -2.74
N ARG A 456 8.30 20.75 -2.08
CA ARG A 456 9.39 20.98 -1.13
C ARG A 456 10.74 20.48 -1.64
N CYS A 457 10.99 20.61 -2.93
CA CYS A 457 12.24 20.16 -3.53
C CYS A 457 13.01 21.32 -4.10
N HIS A 458 14.31 21.30 -3.87
CA HIS A 458 15.28 22.10 -4.60
C HIS A 458 15.89 21.18 -5.65
N TYR A 459 15.50 21.37 -6.90
CA TYR A 459 16.05 20.63 -8.04
C TYR A 459 17.32 21.34 -8.55
#